data_056b3ab99e872bde7ce1c32999787a09
#
_entry.id   056b3ab99e872bde7ce1c32999787a09
#
_cell.length_a   1.000
_cell.length_b   1.000
_cell.length_c   1.000
_cell.angle_alpha   90.00
_cell.angle_beta   90.00
_cell.angle_gamma   90.00
#
_symmetry.space_group_name_H-M   'P 1'
#
loop_
_entity.id
_entity.type
_entity.pdbx_description
1 polymer ?
#
loop_
_entity_poly.entity_id
_entity_poly.type
_entity_poly.pdbx_seq_one_letter_code
_entity_poly.pdbx_strand_id
1 'polypeptide(L)'
;CSLVGSEMCIRDRYNAVQLGFGDVKESKVNKPVKGHFAKSKLALKKHLREFRMDSVEDVKVGDELKADVFAKGDKVDIQGTSKGKGFQGVIKRHGQSRGPMGHGSMYHRRPGSMGSTSTPGRVFKGKRLPGHMGANTITIQNLEVVAVDLDKNVILVKGSVPGVNGAILKIR
;
A
#
# COMPACT_ATOMS: atom_id res chain seq x y z
N CYS A 1 3.23 14.31 9.61
CA CYS A 1 4.05 14.21 8.36
C CYS A 1 4.61 15.58 8.02
N SER A 2 5.89 15.67 7.65
CA SER A 2 6.44 16.90 7.10
C SER A 2 6.59 16.78 5.59
N LEU A 3 6.23 17.84 4.89
CA LEU A 3 6.40 17.95 3.44
C LEU A 3 7.91 18.03 3.10
N VAL A 4 8.38 17.13 2.27
CA VAL A 4 9.82 17.02 1.93
C VAL A 4 10.14 17.66 0.59
N GLY A 5 9.17 17.99 -0.23
CA GLY A 5 9.38 18.68 -1.48
C GLY A 5 8.17 18.67 -2.41
N SER A 6 7.96 19.74 -3.13
CA SER A 6 7.19 19.77 -4.37
C SER A 6 8.21 19.67 -5.52
N GLU A 7 8.39 18.52 -6.12
CA GLU A 7 9.22 18.40 -7.31
C GLU A 7 8.34 18.35 -8.56
N MET A 8 8.51 19.35 -9.41
CA MET A 8 8.04 19.29 -10.78
C MET A 8 9.06 18.46 -11.56
N CYS A 9 8.75 17.21 -11.86
CA CYS A 9 9.60 16.38 -12.67
C CYS A 9 9.55 16.89 -14.12
N ILE A 10 10.63 17.49 -14.61
CA ILE A 10 10.72 18.17 -15.92
C ILE A 10 10.42 17.20 -17.09
N ARG A 11 10.58 15.89 -16.89
CA ARG A 11 10.35 14.88 -17.93
C ARG A 11 8.89 14.46 -18.09
N ASP A 12 8.16 14.28 -16.98
CA ASP A 12 6.80 13.71 -16.99
C ASP A 12 5.72 14.75 -16.69
N ARG A 13 6.10 15.98 -16.32
CA ARG A 13 5.21 17.15 -16.09
C ARG A 13 3.95 16.86 -15.28
N TYR A 14 4.09 16.22 -14.12
CA TYR A 14 2.98 16.08 -13.19
C TYR A 14 3.25 16.81 -11.88
N ASN A 15 2.19 17.27 -11.24
CA ASN A 15 2.25 17.89 -9.93
C ASN A 15 2.17 16.82 -8.85
N ALA A 16 3.11 16.84 -7.91
CA ALA A 16 3.11 15.90 -6.79
C ALA A 16 3.75 16.50 -5.55
N VAL A 17 3.28 16.06 -4.41
CA VAL A 17 3.81 16.41 -3.10
C VAL A 17 4.41 15.18 -2.46
N GLN A 18 5.64 15.28 -1.98
CA GLN A 18 6.32 14.21 -1.26
C GLN A 18 6.18 14.42 0.25
N LEU A 19 5.54 13.47 0.93
CA LEU A 19 5.38 13.48 2.38
C LEU A 19 6.43 12.61 3.06
N GLY A 20 7.06 13.13 4.10
CA GLY A 20 8.00 12.41 4.95
C GLY A 20 7.39 12.05 6.31
N PHE A 21 7.58 10.81 6.77
CA PHE A 21 7.09 10.33 8.06
C PHE A 21 8.15 9.53 8.82
N GLY A 22 8.16 9.73 10.16
CA GLY A 22 9.04 9.06 11.10
C GLY A 22 10.49 9.59 11.05
N ASP A 23 11.03 9.93 12.19
CA ASP A 23 12.40 10.43 12.29
C ASP A 23 13.42 9.29 12.20
N VAL A 24 14.59 9.58 11.66
CA VAL A 24 15.67 8.63 11.51
C VAL A 24 17.01 9.26 11.90
N LYS A 25 17.83 8.50 12.61
CA LYS A 25 19.19 8.93 12.95
C LYS A 25 20.06 9.00 11.70
N GLU A 26 20.87 10.04 11.60
CA GLU A 26 21.74 10.28 10.44
C GLU A 26 22.66 9.11 10.08
N SER A 27 23.13 8.38 11.10
CA SER A 27 23.98 7.19 10.92
C SER A 27 23.30 6.04 10.15
N LYS A 28 21.95 6.00 10.13
CA LYS A 28 21.16 4.96 9.46
C LYS A 28 20.70 5.33 8.05
N VAL A 29 21.13 6.48 7.55
CA VAL A 29 20.71 7.01 6.24
C VAL A 29 21.89 7.00 5.27
N ASN A 30 21.66 6.50 4.06
CA ASN A 30 22.68 6.46 3.00
C ASN A 30 22.96 7.85 2.44
N LYS A 31 24.20 8.07 1.90
CA LYS A 31 24.64 9.35 1.32
C LYS A 31 23.68 9.94 0.28
N PRO A 32 23.13 9.19 -0.70
CA PRO A 32 22.18 9.75 -1.67
C PRO A 32 20.93 10.34 -1.03
N VAL A 33 20.36 9.65 -0.02
CA VAL A 33 19.17 10.13 0.69
C VAL A 33 19.51 11.38 1.53
N LYS A 34 20.68 11.43 2.18
CA LYS A 34 21.13 12.65 2.86
C LYS A 34 21.22 13.84 1.89
N GLY A 35 21.76 13.63 0.68
CA GLY A 35 21.83 14.65 -0.36
C GLY A 35 20.44 15.14 -0.81
N HIS A 36 19.47 14.24 -0.90
CA HIS A 36 18.08 14.60 -1.21
C HIS A 36 17.48 15.55 -0.17
N PHE A 37 17.59 15.22 1.12
CA PHE A 37 17.09 16.08 2.20
C PHE A 37 17.90 17.38 2.35
N ALA A 38 19.21 17.35 2.10
CA ALA A 38 20.07 18.54 2.16
C ALA A 38 19.65 19.61 1.13
N LYS A 39 19.18 19.21 -0.06
CA LYS A 39 18.62 20.13 -1.06
C LYS A 39 17.45 20.95 -0.49
N SER A 40 16.56 20.31 0.27
CA SER A 40 15.38 20.93 0.85
C SER A 40 15.62 21.53 2.22
N LYS A 41 16.81 21.37 2.81
CA LYS A 41 17.19 21.81 4.18
C LYS A 41 16.24 21.28 5.27
N LEU A 42 15.77 20.05 5.11
CA LEU A 42 14.80 19.40 6.01
C LEU A 42 15.44 18.28 6.84
N ALA A 43 14.82 17.97 7.98
CA ALA A 43 15.20 16.85 8.82
C ALA A 43 14.98 15.51 8.10
N LEU A 44 15.86 14.53 8.39
CA LEU A 44 15.79 13.21 7.78
C LEU A 44 14.55 12.45 8.22
N LYS A 45 13.77 11.94 7.26
CA LYS A 45 12.59 11.11 7.52
C LYS A 45 12.80 9.69 6.99
N LYS A 46 12.24 8.71 7.72
CA LYS A 46 12.40 7.29 7.41
C LYS A 46 11.59 6.84 6.20
N HIS A 47 10.38 7.35 6.07
CA HIS A 47 9.44 6.95 5.02
C HIS A 47 9.08 8.15 4.18
N LEU A 48 9.30 8.05 2.86
CA LEU A 48 8.89 9.04 1.87
C LEU A 48 7.78 8.44 1.01
N ARG A 49 6.72 9.18 0.80
CA ARG A 49 5.62 8.81 -0.10
C ARG A 49 5.16 10.01 -0.89
N GLU A 50 4.90 9.77 -2.16
CA GLU A 50 4.46 10.78 -3.11
C GLU A 50 2.94 10.72 -3.27
N PHE A 51 2.32 11.89 -3.36
CA PHE A 51 0.91 12.08 -3.64
C PHE A 51 0.78 13.02 -4.83
N ARG A 52 0.15 12.54 -5.90
CA ARG A 52 -0.16 13.35 -7.08
C ARG A 52 -1.35 14.25 -6.76
N MET A 53 -1.24 15.50 -7.15
CA MET A 53 -2.24 16.54 -6.96
C MET A 53 -2.40 17.33 -8.26
N ASP A 54 -3.56 17.94 -8.45
CA ASP A 54 -3.84 18.75 -9.63
C ASP A 54 -3.08 20.07 -9.57
N SER A 55 -2.97 20.69 -8.38
CA SER A 55 -2.16 21.88 -8.14
C SER A 55 -1.35 21.74 -6.85
N VAL A 56 -0.21 22.44 -6.77
CA VAL A 56 0.69 22.44 -5.62
C VAL A 56 1.03 23.86 -5.14
N GLU A 57 0.26 24.86 -5.60
CA GLU A 57 0.54 26.27 -5.36
C GLU A 57 0.41 26.67 -3.88
N ASP A 58 -0.50 26.01 -3.16
CA ASP A 58 -0.79 26.28 -1.75
C ASP A 58 0.15 25.56 -0.78
N VAL A 59 1.07 24.74 -1.28
CA VAL A 59 1.86 23.81 -0.46
C VAL A 59 3.33 24.22 -0.48
N LYS A 60 3.90 24.50 0.69
CA LYS A 60 5.31 24.90 0.84
C LYS A 60 6.16 23.75 1.38
N VAL A 61 7.41 23.70 0.92
CA VAL A 61 8.40 22.76 1.44
C VAL A 61 8.69 23.07 2.91
N GLY A 62 8.50 22.07 3.77
CA GLY A 62 8.69 22.20 5.22
C GLY A 62 7.39 22.27 6.02
N ASP A 63 6.24 22.40 5.37
CA ASP A 63 4.95 22.38 6.05
C ASP A 63 4.72 21.05 6.78
N GLU A 64 4.05 21.09 7.93
CA GLU A 64 3.71 19.91 8.71
C GLU A 64 2.21 19.62 8.61
N LEU A 65 1.86 18.44 8.09
CA LEU A 65 0.49 17.94 8.08
C LEU A 65 0.22 17.12 9.34
N LYS A 66 -0.76 17.52 10.12
CA LYS A 66 -1.24 16.82 11.32
C LYS A 66 -2.61 16.20 11.06
N ALA A 67 -3.18 15.58 12.09
CA ALA A 67 -4.50 14.97 12.01
C ALA A 67 -5.66 15.97 11.81
N ASP A 68 -5.41 17.27 11.97
CA ASP A 68 -6.36 18.38 11.80
C ASP A 68 -6.93 18.53 10.37
N VAL A 69 -6.24 17.92 9.39
CA VAL A 69 -6.70 17.87 7.99
C VAL A 69 -8.02 17.09 7.84
N PHE A 70 -8.32 16.19 8.78
CA PHE A 70 -9.48 15.30 8.72
C PHE A 70 -10.53 15.72 9.76
N ALA A 71 -11.80 15.68 9.36
CA ALA A 71 -12.94 15.93 10.23
C ALA A 71 -13.72 14.64 10.53
N LYS A 72 -14.48 14.66 11.64
CA LYS A 72 -15.40 13.57 11.96
C LYS A 72 -16.48 13.46 10.89
N GLY A 73 -16.71 12.26 10.39
CA GLY A 73 -17.70 11.97 9.35
C GLY A 73 -17.12 11.96 7.93
N ASP A 74 -15.87 12.35 7.74
CA ASP A 74 -15.22 12.28 6.43
C ASP A 74 -15.13 10.84 5.94
N LYS A 75 -15.24 10.66 4.63
CA LYS A 75 -14.99 9.39 3.95
C LYS A 75 -13.61 9.41 3.36
N VAL A 76 -12.79 8.46 3.78
CA VAL A 76 -11.38 8.36 3.38
C VAL A 76 -11.08 7.04 2.70
N ASP A 77 -10.13 7.09 1.77
CA ASP A 77 -9.55 5.92 1.11
C ASP A 77 -8.21 5.60 1.76
N ILE A 78 -8.07 4.36 2.23
CA ILE A 78 -6.85 3.93 2.93
C ILE A 78 -6.11 2.88 2.09
N GLN A 79 -4.89 3.22 1.71
CA GLN A 79 -3.99 2.35 0.97
C GLN A 79 -2.86 1.85 1.86
N GLY A 80 -2.62 0.54 1.83
CA GLY A 80 -1.52 -0.10 2.55
C GLY A 80 -1.10 -1.42 1.95
N THR A 81 -0.05 -2.02 2.51
CA THR A 81 0.42 -3.34 2.10
C THR A 81 -0.26 -4.42 2.93
N SER A 82 -0.99 -5.32 2.29
CA SER A 82 -1.69 -6.42 2.94
C SER A 82 -0.73 -7.40 3.63
N LYS A 83 -1.22 -8.15 4.63
CA LYS A 83 -0.44 -9.21 5.29
C LYS A 83 0.03 -10.24 4.26
N GLY A 84 1.33 -10.54 4.25
CA GLY A 84 1.90 -11.61 3.43
C GLY A 84 1.42 -12.99 3.89
N LYS A 85 1.09 -13.86 2.94
CA LYS A 85 0.67 -15.24 3.19
C LYS A 85 1.60 -16.26 2.54
N GLY A 86 2.68 -15.80 1.91
CA GLY A 86 3.66 -16.63 1.21
C GLY A 86 3.08 -17.31 -0.03
N PHE A 87 3.68 -18.42 -0.46
CA PHE A 87 3.18 -19.21 -1.58
C PHE A 87 1.97 -20.05 -1.14
N GLN A 88 0.84 -19.88 -1.80
CA GLN A 88 -0.42 -20.55 -1.47
C GLN A 88 -0.94 -21.39 -2.63
N GLY A 89 -1.58 -22.52 -2.28
CA GLY A 89 -2.31 -23.35 -3.22
C GLY A 89 -3.60 -22.68 -3.72
N VAL A 90 -4.16 -23.25 -4.77
CA VAL A 90 -5.34 -22.70 -5.49
C VAL A 90 -6.59 -22.57 -4.62
N ILE A 91 -6.76 -23.45 -3.66
CA ILE A 91 -7.92 -23.43 -2.75
C ILE A 91 -7.90 -22.17 -1.90
N LYS A 92 -6.80 -21.87 -1.22
CA LYS A 92 -6.68 -20.68 -0.36
C LYS A 92 -6.54 -19.39 -1.18
N ARG A 93 -5.79 -19.45 -2.28
CA ARG A 93 -5.50 -18.26 -3.11
C ARG A 93 -6.71 -17.80 -3.91
N HIS A 94 -7.50 -18.73 -4.45
CA HIS A 94 -8.58 -18.44 -5.39
C HIS A 94 -9.95 -18.97 -4.96
N GLY A 95 -10.08 -19.56 -3.77
CA GLY A 95 -11.34 -20.09 -3.27
C GLY A 95 -11.86 -21.30 -4.06
N GLN A 96 -10.98 -22.07 -4.72
CA GLN A 96 -11.39 -23.27 -5.46
C GLN A 96 -11.82 -24.39 -4.50
N SER A 97 -12.72 -25.24 -4.96
CA SER A 97 -13.15 -26.42 -4.23
C SER A 97 -12.03 -27.47 -4.15
N ARG A 98 -11.97 -28.17 -3.04
CA ARG A 98 -11.11 -29.35 -2.88
C ARG A 98 -11.70 -30.57 -3.59
N GLY A 99 -10.89 -31.53 -3.96
CA GLY A 99 -11.33 -32.83 -4.47
C GLY A 99 -11.92 -33.72 -3.37
N PRO A 100 -12.45 -34.91 -3.74
CA PRO A 100 -12.98 -35.88 -2.78
C PRO A 100 -11.91 -36.32 -1.79
N MET A 101 -12.30 -36.51 -0.53
CA MET A 101 -11.41 -36.92 0.56
C MET A 101 -11.50 -38.42 0.87
N GLY A 102 -12.45 -39.15 0.25
CA GLY A 102 -12.67 -40.57 0.37
C GLY A 102 -12.74 -41.26 -0.99
N HIS A 103 -13.25 -42.49 -1.03
CA HIS A 103 -13.40 -43.32 -2.24
C HIS A 103 -12.10 -43.56 -3.02
N GLY A 104 -10.94 -43.63 -2.34
CA GLY A 104 -9.63 -43.84 -2.96
C GLY A 104 -9.07 -42.67 -3.75
N SER A 105 -9.69 -41.48 -3.68
CA SER A 105 -9.20 -40.32 -4.38
C SER A 105 -7.87 -39.82 -3.80
N MET A 106 -6.89 -39.56 -4.66
CA MET A 106 -5.61 -38.92 -4.32
C MET A 106 -5.61 -37.42 -4.70
N TYR A 107 -6.76 -36.90 -5.14
CA TYR A 107 -6.90 -35.56 -5.70
C TYR A 107 -7.50 -34.57 -4.69
N HIS A 108 -6.85 -34.39 -3.54
CA HIS A 108 -7.41 -33.62 -2.44
C HIS A 108 -7.35 -32.11 -2.65
N ARG A 109 -6.15 -31.57 -2.94
CA ARG A 109 -5.88 -30.12 -2.98
C ARG A 109 -5.14 -29.66 -4.25
N ARG A 110 -5.25 -30.42 -5.33
CA ARG A 110 -4.57 -30.15 -6.59
C ARG A 110 -5.32 -29.12 -7.45
N PRO A 111 -4.62 -28.42 -8.38
CA PRO A 111 -5.21 -27.31 -9.15
C PRO A 111 -6.19 -27.73 -10.24
N GLY A 112 -6.27 -29.01 -10.62
CA GLY A 112 -7.12 -29.47 -11.68
C GLY A 112 -6.49 -29.39 -13.06
N SER A 113 -7.31 -29.50 -14.11
CA SER A 113 -6.88 -29.43 -15.49
C SER A 113 -6.24 -28.06 -15.82
N MET A 114 -5.17 -28.10 -16.61
CA MET A 114 -4.49 -26.91 -17.12
C MET A 114 -5.11 -26.39 -18.43
N GLY A 115 -5.98 -27.16 -19.06
CA GLY A 115 -6.62 -26.86 -20.34
C GLY A 115 -6.57 -28.04 -21.30
N SER A 116 -6.97 -27.82 -22.56
CA SER A 116 -6.86 -28.80 -23.64
C SER A 116 -5.41 -29.01 -24.10
N THR A 117 -5.12 -30.09 -24.78
CA THR A 117 -3.77 -30.46 -25.22
C THR A 117 -3.35 -29.76 -26.51
N SER A 118 -3.63 -30.37 -27.68
CA SER A 118 -3.10 -29.94 -28.97
C SER A 118 -3.63 -28.53 -29.40
N THR A 119 -4.88 -28.25 -29.11
CA THR A 119 -5.50 -26.94 -29.39
C THR A 119 -6.11 -26.42 -28.10
N PRO A 120 -5.59 -25.34 -27.53
CA PRO A 120 -4.65 -24.32 -28.04
C PRO A 120 -3.15 -24.63 -27.85
N GLY A 121 -2.75 -25.81 -27.34
CA GLY A 121 -1.34 -26.19 -27.11
C GLY A 121 -0.62 -25.36 -26.05
N ARG A 122 -1.34 -24.63 -25.21
CA ARG A 122 -0.77 -23.76 -24.15
C ARG A 122 -1.73 -23.58 -22.98
N VAL A 123 -1.20 -23.15 -21.84
CA VAL A 123 -2.00 -22.65 -20.72
C VAL A 123 -2.28 -21.17 -20.92
N PHE A 124 -3.55 -20.77 -20.87
CA PHE A 124 -3.93 -19.37 -21.06
C PHE A 124 -3.43 -18.46 -19.92
N LYS A 125 -3.16 -17.21 -20.27
CA LYS A 125 -2.89 -16.16 -19.28
C LYS A 125 -4.08 -16.01 -18.34
N GLY A 126 -3.82 -15.65 -17.08
CA GLY A 126 -4.87 -15.50 -16.07
C GLY A 126 -5.40 -16.79 -15.47
N LYS A 127 -4.88 -17.98 -15.86
CA LYS A 127 -5.24 -19.25 -15.22
C LYS A 127 -4.98 -19.18 -13.71
N ARG A 128 -5.97 -19.53 -12.91
CA ARG A 128 -5.90 -19.51 -11.44
C ARG A 128 -5.05 -20.65 -10.92
N LEU A 129 -3.77 -20.39 -10.70
CA LEU A 129 -2.77 -21.36 -10.25
C LEU A 129 -2.18 -20.99 -8.89
N PRO A 130 -1.46 -21.92 -8.20
CA PRO A 130 -0.71 -21.61 -7.00
C PRO A 130 0.27 -20.46 -7.22
N GLY A 131 0.58 -19.73 -6.17
CA GLY A 131 1.55 -18.64 -6.25
C GLY A 131 1.55 -17.76 -5.00
N HIS A 132 2.30 -16.68 -5.08
CA HIS A 132 2.39 -15.70 -4.00
C HIS A 132 1.02 -15.09 -3.68
N MET A 133 0.71 -14.98 -2.38
CA MET A 133 -0.52 -14.39 -1.88
C MET A 133 -0.20 -13.37 -0.79
N GLY A 134 -0.89 -12.24 -0.82
CA GLY A 134 -0.66 -11.14 0.13
C GLY A 134 0.59 -10.32 -0.21
N ALA A 135 1.01 -9.46 0.69
CA ALA A 135 2.06 -8.45 0.51
C ALA A 135 1.86 -7.55 -0.72
N ASN A 136 0.61 -7.39 -1.15
CA ASN A 136 0.20 -6.52 -2.25
C ASN A 136 -0.31 -5.19 -1.69
N THR A 137 -0.13 -4.12 -2.45
CA THR A 137 -0.77 -2.84 -2.15
C THR A 137 -2.27 -2.95 -2.40
N ILE A 138 -3.06 -2.65 -1.39
CA ILE A 138 -4.53 -2.69 -1.42
C ILE A 138 -5.06 -1.34 -0.96
N THR A 139 -6.11 -0.84 -1.61
CA THR A 139 -6.85 0.34 -1.20
C THR A 139 -8.24 -0.06 -0.74
N ILE A 140 -8.63 0.33 0.46
CA ILE A 140 -10.00 0.20 0.98
C ILE A 140 -10.62 1.58 0.92
N GLN A 141 -11.75 1.66 0.23
CA GLN A 141 -12.42 2.91 -0.08
C GLN A 141 -13.56 3.21 0.88
N ASN A 142 -13.91 4.51 0.99
CA ASN A 142 -15.08 4.99 1.70
C ASN A 142 -15.14 4.60 3.19
N LEU A 143 -14.02 4.59 3.88
CA LEU A 143 -14.01 4.39 5.33
C LEU A 143 -14.37 5.69 6.04
N GLU A 144 -15.25 5.61 7.04
CA GLU A 144 -15.74 6.75 7.81
C GLU A 144 -14.77 7.11 8.95
N VAL A 145 -14.39 8.37 9.08
CA VAL A 145 -13.65 8.91 10.21
C VAL A 145 -14.61 9.10 11.39
N VAL A 146 -14.42 8.35 12.45
CA VAL A 146 -15.29 8.38 13.66
C VAL A 146 -14.92 9.54 14.58
N ALA A 147 -13.63 9.74 14.80
CA ALA A 147 -13.09 10.79 15.64
C ALA A 147 -11.65 11.13 15.25
N VAL A 148 -11.25 12.34 15.54
CA VAL A 148 -9.88 12.85 15.42
C VAL A 148 -9.45 13.38 16.79
N ASP A 149 -8.33 12.90 17.30
CA ASP A 149 -7.71 13.33 18.54
C ASP A 149 -6.45 14.16 18.17
N LEU A 150 -6.55 15.46 18.30
CA LEU A 150 -5.47 16.38 17.93
C LEU A 150 -4.31 16.34 18.92
N ASP A 151 -4.58 16.11 20.21
CA ASP A 151 -3.54 16.08 21.26
C ASP A 151 -2.59 14.91 21.05
N LYS A 152 -3.13 13.75 20.65
CA LYS A 152 -2.36 12.53 20.36
C LYS A 152 -1.99 12.36 18.90
N ASN A 153 -2.48 13.23 18.03
CA ASN A 153 -2.34 13.16 16.57
C ASN A 153 -2.80 11.78 16.00
N VAL A 154 -4.00 11.35 16.42
CA VAL A 154 -4.59 10.05 16.10
C VAL A 154 -5.92 10.23 15.37
N ILE A 155 -6.16 9.40 14.36
CA ILE A 155 -7.41 9.34 13.60
C ILE A 155 -8.04 7.97 13.86
N LEU A 156 -9.30 7.95 14.27
CA LEU A 156 -10.10 6.74 14.47
C LEU A 156 -10.99 6.51 13.24
N VAL A 157 -10.78 5.39 12.56
CA VAL A 157 -11.50 5.02 11.34
C VAL A 157 -12.35 3.78 11.59
N LYS A 158 -13.59 3.78 11.11
CA LYS A 158 -14.51 2.65 11.21
C LYS A 158 -14.24 1.62 10.13
N GLY A 159 -13.80 0.43 10.52
CA GLY A 159 -13.58 -0.69 9.60
C GLY A 159 -12.18 -1.28 9.71
N SER A 160 -11.83 -2.12 8.73
CA SER A 160 -10.52 -2.75 8.66
C SER A 160 -9.58 -1.99 7.73
N VAL A 161 -8.31 -1.96 8.09
CA VAL A 161 -7.24 -1.38 7.26
C VAL A 161 -6.25 -2.44 6.83
N PRO A 162 -5.58 -2.30 5.66
CA PRO A 162 -4.65 -3.31 5.18
C PRO A 162 -3.34 -3.30 5.97
N GLY A 163 -2.81 -4.49 6.23
CA GLY A 163 -1.47 -4.65 6.81
C GLY A 163 -1.43 -5.19 8.22
N VAL A 164 -0.23 -5.22 8.78
CA VAL A 164 0.05 -5.58 10.17
C VAL A 164 -0.01 -4.36 11.06
N ASN A 165 -0.08 -4.55 12.38
CA ASN A 165 0.00 -3.44 13.32
C ASN A 165 1.34 -2.70 13.14
N GLY A 166 1.30 -1.37 13.11
CA GLY A 166 2.46 -0.52 12.82
C GLY A 166 2.82 -0.39 11.32
N ALA A 167 1.99 -0.90 10.41
CA ALA A 167 2.19 -0.68 8.97
C ALA A 167 1.97 0.79 8.60
N ILE A 168 2.70 1.26 7.59
CA ILE A 168 2.51 2.60 7.02
C ILE A 168 1.32 2.57 6.07
N LEU A 169 0.39 3.48 6.30
CA LEU A 169 -0.81 3.67 5.50
C LEU A 169 -0.77 5.02 4.79
N LYS A 170 -1.33 5.08 3.59
CA LYS A 170 -1.65 6.33 2.90
C LYS A 170 -3.15 6.57 3.05
N ILE A 171 -3.53 7.74 3.52
CA ILE A 171 -4.92 8.18 3.68
C ILE A 171 -5.16 9.29 2.65
N ARG A 172 -6.27 9.19 1.94
CA ARG A 172 -6.74 10.17 0.97
C ARG A 172 -8.19 10.52 1.22
#